data_6cc9fed6456a156e3ebe9291dc859ff3
#
_entry.id   6cc9fed6456a156e3ebe9291dc859ff3
#
_cell.length_a   1.000
_cell.length_b   1.000
_cell.length_c   1.000
_cell.angle_alpha   90.00
_cell.angle_beta   90.00
_cell.angle_gamma   90.00
#
_symmetry.space_group_name_H-M   'P 1'
#
loop_
_entity.id
_entity.type
_entity.pdbx_description
1 polymer ?
#
loop_
_entity_poly.entity_id
_entity_poly.type
_entity_poly.pdbx_seq_one_letter_code
_entity_poly.pdbx_strand_id
1 'polypeptide(L)'
;MLKMTILAFAAMTTLVPPSPAQSPPSPAAIKLSAPAPAVLPGNGAAQHPFLYAGEWDTRKPEEQSIFIVRGGKVVWQYSMPLRNSAGHIQEFDDATMLSNGNVIFSHMSGAGMVSPDKKILWNYEAPPGTEIHSCQAIGKDRVLIMRNGNPAEAMIINTATGKVEKEIPIPTTVTGTHGQFRHIRMTKAGTLLVPHMSEGKVVEYDLDGKVLWSVAAKSPWQAIRLDNGDTLIAGDASRYAREVNPKGETVWEFTQADVSDYRLGNIQTADRLENGNMIITSWIAGDNDTSHWPGTVQVFEVTPEKKIVWALSSWKDPDLGPATSIQLLDQPGNPDIVGQER
;
A
#
# COMPACT_ATOMS: atom_id res chain seq x y z
N MET A 1 -1.61 68.09 -38.42
CA MET A 1 -1.01 67.39 -37.27
C MET A 1 -2.08 66.74 -36.45
N LEU A 2 -2.29 65.46 -36.61
CA LEU A 2 -3.33 64.65 -35.98
C LEU A 2 -2.71 63.95 -34.77
N LYS A 3 -3.18 64.23 -33.57
CA LYS A 3 -2.73 63.57 -32.34
C LYS A 3 -3.55 62.28 -32.16
N MET A 4 -2.87 61.16 -32.23
CA MET A 4 -3.42 59.85 -31.94
C MET A 4 -3.25 59.54 -30.47
N THR A 5 -4.34 59.41 -29.73
CA THR A 5 -4.37 59.03 -28.31
C THR A 5 -4.48 57.51 -28.25
N ILE A 6 -3.48 56.85 -27.69
CA ILE A 6 -3.48 55.39 -27.46
C ILE A 6 -4.11 55.16 -26.09
N LEU A 7 -5.27 54.50 -26.06
CA LEU A 7 -5.87 53.94 -24.83
C LEU A 7 -5.22 52.58 -24.53
N ALA A 8 -4.52 52.48 -23.41
CA ALA A 8 -4.05 51.21 -22.88
C ALA A 8 -5.17 50.54 -22.08
N PHE A 9 -5.64 49.37 -22.52
CA PHE A 9 -6.50 48.50 -21.75
C PHE A 9 -5.63 47.63 -20.81
N ALA A 10 -5.74 47.84 -19.51
CA ALA A 10 -5.18 46.92 -18.50
C ALA A 10 -6.15 45.76 -18.30
N ALA A 11 -5.73 44.55 -18.73
CA ALA A 11 -6.46 43.35 -18.41
C ALA A 11 -6.17 42.93 -16.95
N MET A 12 -7.17 43.08 -16.08
CA MET A 12 -7.15 42.49 -14.75
C MET A 12 -7.40 40.99 -14.85
N THR A 13 -6.36 40.20 -14.71
CA THR A 13 -6.48 38.76 -14.49
C THR A 13 -6.84 38.52 -13.03
N THR A 14 -8.08 38.10 -12.79
CA THR A 14 -8.51 37.62 -11.48
C THR A 14 -7.88 36.23 -11.25
N LEU A 15 -6.96 36.14 -10.31
CA LEU A 15 -6.46 34.88 -9.79
C LEU A 15 -7.61 34.17 -9.04
N VAL A 16 -8.16 33.11 -9.63
CA VAL A 16 -9.08 32.21 -8.94
C VAL A 16 -8.21 31.36 -7.97
N PRO A 17 -8.50 31.34 -6.67
CA PRO A 17 -7.78 30.49 -5.74
C PRO A 17 -8.03 29.02 -6.10
N PRO A 18 -7.05 28.12 -5.94
CA PRO A 18 -7.23 26.70 -6.18
C PRO A 18 -8.31 26.17 -5.25
N SER A 19 -9.27 25.44 -5.80
CA SER A 19 -10.28 24.71 -5.03
C SER A 19 -9.57 23.77 -4.06
N PRO A 20 -10.03 23.66 -2.80
CA PRO A 20 -9.49 22.66 -1.88
C PRO A 20 -9.69 21.27 -2.48
N ALA A 21 -8.64 20.45 -2.41
CA ALA A 21 -8.68 19.06 -2.85
C ALA A 21 -9.88 18.36 -2.17
N GLN A 22 -10.81 17.86 -2.97
CA GLN A 22 -11.94 17.10 -2.46
C GLN A 22 -11.40 15.79 -1.90
N SER A 23 -11.67 15.54 -0.62
CA SER A 23 -11.47 14.24 0.01
C SER A 23 -12.16 13.17 -0.86
N PRO A 24 -11.54 11.97 -1.04
CA PRO A 24 -12.17 10.90 -1.79
C PRO A 24 -13.56 10.59 -1.20
N PRO A 25 -14.56 10.20 -2.02
CA PRO A 25 -15.89 9.89 -1.53
C PRO A 25 -15.77 8.77 -0.49
N SER A 26 -16.31 9.03 0.71
CA SER A 26 -16.39 8.03 1.77
C SER A 26 -17.01 6.74 1.23
N PRO A 27 -16.39 5.56 1.43
CA PRO A 27 -16.98 4.30 1.01
C PRO A 27 -18.38 4.17 1.61
N ALA A 28 -19.35 3.73 0.82
CA ALA A 28 -20.72 3.54 1.28
C ALA A 28 -20.72 2.73 2.58
N ALA A 29 -21.35 3.25 3.63
CA ALA A 29 -21.41 2.61 4.93
C ALA A 29 -21.96 1.18 4.78
N ILE A 30 -21.10 0.17 5.04
CA ILE A 30 -21.53 -1.22 5.05
C ILE A 30 -22.29 -1.43 6.34
N LYS A 31 -23.54 -1.85 6.23
CA LYS A 31 -24.24 -2.42 7.38
C LYS A 31 -23.45 -3.63 7.87
N LEU A 32 -22.94 -3.56 9.08
CA LEU A 32 -22.34 -4.69 9.77
C LEU A 32 -23.34 -5.82 9.82
N SER A 33 -23.04 -6.95 9.21
CA SER A 33 -23.94 -8.10 9.21
C SER A 33 -23.87 -8.88 10.54
N ALA A 34 -22.74 -8.88 11.24
CA ALA A 34 -22.59 -9.48 12.57
C ALA A 34 -21.32 -8.97 13.25
N PRO A 35 -21.22 -8.99 14.60
CA PRO A 35 -19.96 -8.90 15.28
C PRO A 35 -19.08 -10.10 14.90
N ALA A 36 -17.75 -9.90 14.86
CA ALA A 36 -16.81 -11.01 14.64
C ALA A 36 -17.09 -12.16 15.61
N PRO A 37 -16.87 -13.44 15.21
CA PRO A 37 -17.03 -14.58 16.08
C PRO A 37 -16.28 -14.38 17.41
N ALA A 38 -16.88 -14.82 18.50
CA ALA A 38 -16.28 -14.68 19.84
C ALA A 38 -14.92 -15.39 19.98
N VAL A 39 -14.67 -16.40 19.15
CA VAL A 39 -13.40 -17.12 19.06
C VAL A 39 -12.91 -17.05 17.61
N LEU A 40 -11.78 -16.41 17.43
CA LEU A 40 -11.14 -16.31 16.13
C LEU A 40 -10.26 -17.55 15.88
N PRO A 41 -10.14 -18.03 14.62
CA PRO A 41 -9.23 -19.11 14.29
C PRO A 41 -7.76 -18.69 14.44
N GLY A 42 -6.91 -19.67 14.77
CA GLY A 42 -5.49 -19.45 14.98
C GLY A 42 -5.15 -19.00 16.41
N ASN A 43 -3.97 -18.42 16.58
CA ASN A 43 -3.39 -18.04 17.87
C ASN A 43 -3.17 -16.52 17.99
N GLY A 44 -4.06 -15.71 17.43
CA GLY A 44 -3.98 -14.24 17.48
C GLY A 44 -2.60 -13.71 17.03
N ALA A 45 -2.08 -12.69 17.68
CA ALA A 45 -0.78 -12.09 17.36
C ALA A 45 0.44 -13.02 17.63
N ALA A 46 0.23 -14.19 18.26
CA ALA A 46 1.27 -15.19 18.51
C ALA A 46 1.36 -16.27 17.42
N GLN A 47 0.47 -16.25 16.42
CA GLN A 47 0.46 -17.25 15.34
C GLN A 47 1.74 -17.23 14.51
N HIS A 48 2.14 -16.06 14.07
CA HIS A 48 3.33 -15.81 13.27
C HIS A 48 4.17 -14.70 13.90
N PRO A 49 5.49 -14.68 13.74
CA PRO A 49 6.25 -13.45 13.86
C PRO A 49 6.04 -12.63 12.58
N PHE A 50 5.81 -11.33 12.69
CA PHE A 50 5.54 -10.47 11.54
C PHE A 50 6.02 -9.04 11.72
N LEU A 51 6.32 -8.37 10.59
CA LEU A 51 6.35 -6.92 10.48
C LEU A 51 4.94 -6.46 10.09
N TYR A 52 4.48 -5.35 10.66
CA TYR A 52 3.15 -4.80 10.44
C TYR A 52 3.24 -3.30 10.28
N ALA A 53 2.69 -2.77 9.21
CA ALA A 53 2.48 -1.35 9.04
C ALA A 53 0.97 -1.06 9.05
N GLY A 54 0.59 -0.05 9.81
CA GLY A 54 -0.77 0.45 9.87
C GLY A 54 -0.84 1.90 9.42
N GLU A 55 -1.88 2.24 8.71
CA GLU A 55 -2.09 3.61 8.28
C GLU A 55 -3.39 4.19 8.81
N TRP A 56 -3.41 5.52 8.90
CA TRP A 56 -4.61 6.31 9.19
C TRP A 56 -5.30 5.94 10.51
N ASP A 57 -4.53 5.61 11.55
CA ASP A 57 -5.11 5.37 12.87
C ASP A 57 -5.53 6.69 13.54
N THR A 58 -6.72 7.17 13.21
CA THR A 58 -7.27 8.41 13.74
C THR A 58 -7.56 8.36 15.25
N ARG A 59 -7.46 7.19 15.89
CA ARG A 59 -7.48 7.05 17.36
C ARG A 59 -6.17 7.54 17.99
N LYS A 60 -5.09 7.57 17.21
CA LYS A 60 -3.74 8.00 17.58
C LYS A 60 -3.28 9.16 16.69
N PRO A 61 -3.82 10.39 16.87
CA PRO A 61 -3.63 11.49 15.93
C PRO A 61 -2.20 12.04 15.89
N GLU A 62 -1.37 11.73 16.90
CA GLU A 62 -0.02 12.28 17.01
C GLU A 62 1.02 11.50 16.21
N GLU A 63 0.89 10.18 16.14
CA GLU A 63 1.87 9.32 15.49
C GLU A 63 1.25 8.10 14.82
N GLN A 64 2.00 7.53 13.89
CA GLN A 64 1.77 6.23 13.29
C GLN A 64 3.01 5.36 13.44
N SER A 65 2.84 4.04 13.39
CA SER A 65 3.90 3.12 13.77
C SER A 65 3.98 1.89 12.86
N ILE A 66 5.20 1.43 12.66
CA ILE A 66 5.53 0.11 12.12
C ILE A 66 5.96 -0.75 13.32
N PHE A 67 5.49 -2.00 13.37
CA PHE A 67 5.75 -2.92 14.46
C PHE A 67 6.43 -4.21 13.97
N ILE A 68 7.34 -4.75 14.79
CA ILE A 68 7.72 -6.17 14.69
C ILE A 68 7.12 -6.89 15.89
N VAL A 69 6.31 -7.90 15.60
CA VAL A 69 5.62 -8.72 16.60
C VAL A 69 6.24 -10.12 16.62
N ARG A 70 6.53 -10.65 17.80
CA ARG A 70 7.01 -12.02 18.02
C ARG A 70 6.36 -12.60 19.26
N GLY A 71 5.80 -13.81 19.14
CA GLY A 71 5.11 -14.46 20.26
C GLY A 71 3.99 -13.61 20.87
N GLY A 72 3.26 -12.88 20.04
CA GLY A 72 2.16 -12.01 20.44
C GLY A 72 2.57 -10.68 21.09
N LYS A 73 3.86 -10.33 21.10
CA LYS A 73 4.36 -9.10 21.72
C LYS A 73 5.08 -8.23 20.69
N VAL A 74 4.91 -6.91 20.80
CA VAL A 74 5.72 -5.95 20.07
C VAL A 74 7.14 -5.99 20.64
N VAL A 75 8.11 -6.39 19.81
CA VAL A 75 9.53 -6.46 20.16
C VAL A 75 10.33 -5.30 19.58
N TRP A 76 9.79 -4.62 18.58
CA TRP A 76 10.35 -3.43 17.97
C TRP A 76 9.22 -2.56 17.41
N GLN A 77 9.40 -1.24 17.46
CA GLN A 77 8.46 -0.26 16.93
C GLN A 77 9.25 0.92 16.39
N TYR A 78 8.86 1.41 15.23
CA TYR A 78 9.32 2.68 14.68
C TYR A 78 8.11 3.59 14.46
N SER A 79 8.16 4.80 14.99
CA SER A 79 7.06 5.76 14.90
C SER A 79 7.53 7.02 14.20
N MET A 80 6.61 7.64 13.45
CA MET A 80 6.78 8.98 12.90
C MET A 80 5.49 9.78 13.14
N PRO A 81 5.56 11.13 13.13
CA PRO A 81 4.34 11.94 13.22
C PRO A 81 3.33 11.54 12.16
N LEU A 82 2.04 11.47 12.51
CA LEU A 82 0.97 11.22 11.55
C LEU A 82 0.90 12.34 10.48
N ARG A 83 1.32 13.54 10.84
CA ARG A 83 1.33 14.69 9.92
C ARG A 83 2.73 15.25 9.77
N ASN A 84 3.07 15.64 8.53
CA ASN A 84 4.31 16.35 8.25
C ASN A 84 4.24 17.81 8.74
N SER A 85 5.34 18.57 8.59
CA SER A 85 5.43 19.98 9.00
C SER A 85 4.43 20.90 8.30
N ALA A 86 3.90 20.51 7.14
CA ALA A 86 2.85 21.22 6.41
C ALA A 86 1.42 20.82 6.85
N GLY A 87 1.29 19.90 7.82
CA GLY A 87 0.01 19.40 8.33
C GLY A 87 -0.63 18.30 7.48
N HIS A 88 0.03 17.79 6.45
CA HIS A 88 -0.46 16.70 5.62
C HIS A 88 -0.22 15.36 6.30
N ILE A 89 -1.16 14.43 6.15
CA ILE A 89 -1.01 13.05 6.64
C ILE A 89 0.16 12.36 5.93
N GLN A 90 0.88 11.54 6.67
CA GLN A 90 2.04 10.77 6.23
C GLN A 90 1.83 9.28 6.51
N GLU A 91 0.72 8.74 6.07
CA GLU A 91 0.37 7.33 6.28
C GLU A 91 1.49 6.38 5.85
N PHE A 92 1.75 5.33 6.64
CA PHE A 92 2.62 4.23 6.23
C PHE A 92 1.85 3.31 5.28
N ASP A 93 2.30 3.23 4.02
CA ASP A 93 1.62 2.43 3.01
C ASP A 93 2.26 1.05 2.82
N ASP A 94 3.58 0.99 2.80
CA ASP A 94 4.34 -0.22 2.46
C ASP A 94 5.54 -0.35 3.37
N ALA A 95 5.84 -1.57 3.85
CA ALA A 95 7.00 -1.81 4.69
C ALA A 95 7.55 -3.22 4.52
N THR A 96 8.88 -3.35 4.48
CA THR A 96 9.59 -4.63 4.38
C THR A 96 10.80 -4.65 5.29
N MET A 97 10.95 -5.69 6.11
CA MET A 97 12.17 -5.98 6.85
C MET A 97 13.14 -6.76 5.98
N LEU A 98 14.32 -6.19 5.74
CA LEU A 98 15.40 -6.81 4.97
C LEU A 98 16.11 -7.91 5.74
N SER A 99 16.88 -8.74 5.06
CA SER A 99 17.63 -9.86 5.68
C SER A 99 18.63 -9.42 6.75
N ASN A 100 19.09 -8.16 6.70
CA ASN A 100 19.99 -7.57 7.69
C ASN A 100 19.27 -6.92 8.88
N GLY A 101 17.94 -6.99 8.92
CA GLY A 101 17.10 -6.41 9.96
C GLY A 101 16.74 -4.93 9.75
N ASN A 102 17.25 -4.26 8.72
CA ASN A 102 16.78 -2.92 8.38
C ASN A 102 15.33 -2.99 7.89
N VAL A 103 14.56 -1.93 8.13
CA VAL A 103 13.19 -1.81 7.62
C VAL A 103 13.16 -0.69 6.59
N ILE A 104 12.74 -1.04 5.38
CA ILE A 104 12.41 -0.08 4.32
C ILE A 104 10.91 0.15 4.33
N PHE A 105 10.49 1.40 4.13
CA PHE A 105 9.06 1.76 4.18
C PHE A 105 8.77 2.96 3.27
N SER A 106 7.52 3.06 2.83
CA SER A 106 6.97 4.25 2.20
C SER A 106 5.95 4.93 3.11
N HIS A 107 5.83 6.22 2.90
CA HIS A 107 4.77 7.05 3.46
C HIS A 107 4.37 8.12 2.45
N MET A 108 3.17 8.68 2.58
CA MET A 108 2.62 9.58 1.56
C MET A 108 3.56 10.72 1.15
N SER A 109 4.40 11.22 2.06
CA SER A 109 5.36 12.30 1.79
C SER A 109 6.76 11.80 1.40
N GLY A 110 6.97 10.47 1.24
CA GLY A 110 8.29 9.94 0.89
C GLY A 110 8.50 8.46 1.17
N ALA A 111 9.76 8.08 1.29
CA ALA A 111 10.18 6.73 1.66
C ALA A 111 11.45 6.78 2.50
N GLY A 112 11.68 5.76 3.32
CA GLY A 112 12.83 5.70 4.21
C GLY A 112 13.35 4.30 4.47
N MET A 113 14.55 4.21 5.03
CA MET A 113 15.13 3.00 5.57
C MET A 113 15.66 3.30 6.97
N VAL A 114 15.30 2.45 7.92
CA VAL A 114 15.79 2.52 9.31
C VAL A 114 16.49 1.23 9.71
N SER A 115 17.51 1.37 10.55
CA SER A 115 18.21 0.24 11.15
C SER A 115 17.43 -0.36 12.32
N PRO A 116 17.82 -1.56 12.83
CA PRO A 116 17.22 -2.14 14.02
C PRO A 116 17.29 -1.23 15.26
N ASP A 117 18.30 -0.37 15.37
CA ASP A 117 18.45 0.65 16.41
C ASP A 117 17.75 1.98 16.07
N LYS A 118 16.87 1.98 15.07
CA LYS A 118 15.99 3.07 14.65
C LYS A 118 16.70 4.30 14.11
N LYS A 119 17.94 4.15 13.65
CA LYS A 119 18.64 5.23 12.92
C LYS A 119 18.15 5.27 11.49
N ILE A 120 17.87 6.47 10.98
CA ILE A 120 17.57 6.69 9.57
C ILE A 120 18.86 6.44 8.78
N LEU A 121 18.83 5.45 7.89
CA LEU A 121 19.94 5.09 7.00
C LEU A 121 19.80 5.74 5.64
N TRP A 122 18.56 5.94 5.20
CA TRP A 122 18.22 6.61 3.96
C TRP A 122 16.83 7.25 4.10
N ASN A 123 16.63 8.38 3.41
CA ASN A 123 15.36 9.08 3.34
C ASN A 123 15.20 9.71 1.95
N TYR A 124 13.99 9.61 1.41
CA TYR A 124 13.56 10.30 0.19
C TYR A 124 12.33 11.14 0.54
N GLU A 125 12.40 12.43 0.28
CA GLU A 125 11.25 13.34 0.45
C GLU A 125 10.59 13.57 -0.91
N ALA A 126 9.29 13.31 -0.98
CA ALA A 126 8.50 13.55 -2.18
C ALA A 126 8.41 15.06 -2.45
N PRO A 127 8.67 15.52 -3.68
CA PRO A 127 8.47 16.92 -4.05
C PRO A 127 7.02 17.37 -3.78
N PRO A 128 6.78 18.67 -3.50
CA PRO A 128 5.44 19.19 -3.29
C PRO A 128 4.49 18.83 -4.44
N GLY A 129 3.28 18.36 -4.10
CA GLY A 129 2.27 17.93 -5.08
C GLY A 129 2.47 16.52 -5.62
N THR A 130 3.42 15.76 -5.05
CA THR A 130 3.63 14.33 -5.35
C THR A 130 3.42 13.49 -4.10
N GLU A 131 3.17 12.19 -4.28
CA GLU A 131 2.95 11.23 -3.20
C GLU A 131 3.70 9.91 -3.48
N ILE A 132 4.12 9.23 -2.42
CA ILE A 132 4.75 7.90 -2.47
C ILE A 132 3.89 6.93 -1.66
N HIS A 133 3.43 5.85 -2.32
CA HIS A 133 2.57 4.85 -1.68
C HIS A 133 3.17 3.45 -1.73
N SER A 134 4.36 3.28 -2.28
CA SER A 134 4.99 1.96 -2.34
C SER A 134 6.50 2.05 -2.28
N CYS A 135 7.11 1.04 -1.70
CA CYS A 135 8.53 0.79 -1.81
C CYS A 135 8.79 -0.72 -1.87
N GLN A 136 9.74 -1.12 -2.70
CA GLN A 136 10.18 -2.51 -2.79
C GLN A 136 11.70 -2.54 -2.80
N ALA A 137 12.30 -3.38 -1.97
CA ALA A 137 13.74 -3.58 -1.99
C ALA A 137 14.20 -4.27 -3.29
N ILE A 138 15.32 -3.83 -3.83
CA ILE A 138 16.04 -4.47 -4.92
C ILE A 138 17.48 -4.69 -4.41
N GLY A 139 17.75 -5.86 -3.84
CA GLY A 139 18.95 -6.08 -3.07
C GLY A 139 18.93 -5.30 -1.75
N LYS A 140 20.11 -5.03 -1.19
CA LYS A 140 20.26 -4.33 0.10
C LYS A 140 20.48 -2.83 -0.05
N ASP A 141 20.76 -2.37 -1.26
CA ASP A 141 21.22 -1.01 -1.54
C ASP A 141 20.38 -0.26 -2.58
N ARG A 142 19.28 -0.84 -3.06
CA ARG A 142 18.35 -0.23 -4.00
C ARG A 142 16.91 -0.37 -3.54
N VAL A 143 16.10 0.58 -3.96
CA VAL A 143 14.65 0.58 -3.75
C VAL A 143 13.95 1.00 -5.03
N LEU A 144 12.85 0.31 -5.34
CA LEU A 144 11.85 0.74 -6.30
C LEU A 144 10.77 1.52 -5.54
N ILE A 145 10.48 2.73 -5.97
CA ILE A 145 9.33 3.52 -5.49
C ILE A 145 8.47 3.98 -6.67
N MET A 146 7.20 4.25 -6.41
CA MET A 146 6.30 4.92 -7.33
C MET A 146 6.02 6.34 -6.84
N ARG A 147 6.44 7.35 -7.59
CA ARG A 147 6.11 8.74 -7.34
C ARG A 147 4.86 9.11 -8.13
N ASN A 148 3.74 9.19 -7.45
CA ASN A 148 2.51 9.77 -7.99
C ASN A 148 2.71 11.28 -8.18
N GLY A 149 2.20 11.80 -9.28
CA GLY A 149 2.37 13.21 -9.63
C GLY A 149 2.08 13.47 -11.10
N ASN A 150 2.56 14.62 -11.58
CA ASN A 150 2.45 14.98 -13.00
C ASN A 150 3.80 15.58 -13.46
N PRO A 151 4.68 14.76 -14.07
CA PRO A 151 4.51 13.35 -14.43
C PRO A 151 4.56 12.40 -13.22
N ALA A 152 3.96 11.21 -13.38
CA ALA A 152 4.12 10.10 -12.46
C ALA A 152 5.24 9.19 -12.95
N GLU A 153 6.08 8.68 -12.03
CA GLU A 153 7.30 7.97 -12.39
C GLU A 153 7.62 6.82 -11.42
N ALA A 154 7.94 5.66 -11.95
CA ALA A 154 8.60 4.61 -11.20
C ALA A 154 10.11 4.91 -11.13
N MET A 155 10.70 4.81 -9.95
CA MET A 155 12.08 5.21 -9.71
C MET A 155 12.86 4.09 -9.04
N ILE A 156 14.07 3.79 -9.54
CA ILE A 156 15.04 2.95 -8.85
C ILE A 156 16.10 3.85 -8.25
N ILE A 157 16.21 3.80 -6.92
CA ILE A 157 17.11 4.67 -6.15
C ILE A 157 18.13 3.79 -5.40
N ASN A 158 19.39 4.17 -5.48
CA ASN A 158 20.44 3.59 -4.65
C ASN A 158 20.38 4.22 -3.25
N THR A 159 20.06 3.42 -2.24
CA THR A 159 19.84 3.90 -0.86
C THR A 159 21.14 4.28 -0.14
N ALA A 160 22.29 3.74 -0.57
CA ALA A 160 23.60 4.09 0.01
C ALA A 160 24.10 5.47 -0.46
N THR A 161 23.74 5.88 -1.68
CA THR A 161 24.22 7.14 -2.28
C THR A 161 23.12 8.19 -2.44
N GLY A 162 21.86 7.81 -2.32
CA GLY A 162 20.68 8.66 -2.63
C GLY A 162 20.49 8.91 -4.13
N LYS A 163 21.30 8.29 -5.00
CA LYS A 163 21.23 8.54 -6.45
C LYS A 163 20.05 7.81 -7.08
N VAL A 164 19.26 8.52 -7.86
CA VAL A 164 18.28 7.93 -8.78
C VAL A 164 19.05 7.29 -9.93
N GLU A 165 18.94 5.97 -10.07
CA GLU A 165 19.62 5.18 -11.09
C GLU A 165 18.76 5.02 -12.35
N LYS A 166 17.43 4.97 -12.18
CA LYS A 166 16.46 4.86 -13.28
C LYS A 166 15.19 5.64 -12.92
N GLU A 167 14.64 6.34 -13.90
CA GLU A 167 13.30 6.93 -13.90
C GLU A 167 12.52 6.40 -15.09
N ILE A 168 11.29 5.96 -14.85
CA ILE A 168 10.42 5.35 -15.85
C ILE A 168 9.08 6.08 -15.77
N PRO A 169 8.76 6.95 -16.74
CA PRO A 169 7.46 7.61 -16.78
C PRO A 169 6.33 6.59 -16.91
N ILE A 170 5.34 6.67 -16.03
CA ILE A 170 4.15 5.81 -16.07
C ILE A 170 2.96 6.68 -16.51
N PRO A 171 2.39 6.44 -17.69
CA PRO A 171 1.31 7.28 -18.21
C PRO A 171 0.02 7.06 -17.43
N THR A 172 -0.68 8.16 -17.14
CA THR A 172 -2.01 8.16 -16.53
C THR A 172 -2.84 9.33 -17.01
N THR A 173 -4.16 9.16 -17.04
CA THR A 173 -5.13 10.21 -17.30
C THR A 173 -5.68 10.81 -15.98
N VAL A 174 -5.32 10.23 -14.84
CA VAL A 174 -5.77 10.66 -13.52
C VAL A 174 -4.96 11.87 -13.07
N THR A 175 -5.63 13.01 -12.90
CA THR A 175 -5.01 14.27 -12.47
C THR A 175 -4.82 14.40 -10.96
N GLY A 176 -5.69 13.72 -10.18
CA GLY A 176 -5.58 13.69 -8.72
C GLY A 176 -4.48 12.72 -8.27
N THR A 177 -3.39 13.24 -7.72
CA THR A 177 -2.18 12.49 -7.32
C THR A 177 -2.52 11.27 -6.47
N HIS A 178 -3.38 11.42 -5.46
CA HIS A 178 -3.78 10.34 -4.56
C HIS A 178 -4.49 9.17 -5.26
N GLY A 179 -5.16 9.43 -6.38
CA GLY A 179 -5.91 8.41 -7.15
C GLY A 179 -5.10 7.64 -8.18
N GLN A 180 -3.81 7.91 -8.37
CA GLN A 180 -3.05 7.36 -9.49
C GLN A 180 -2.64 5.91 -9.28
N PHE A 181 -1.60 5.64 -8.50
CA PHE A 181 -0.95 4.34 -8.38
C PHE A 181 -0.81 3.93 -6.92
N ARG A 182 -0.69 2.62 -6.69
CA ARG A 182 -0.41 2.04 -5.37
C ARG A 182 0.79 1.09 -5.45
N HIS A 183 0.80 -0.01 -4.78
CA HIS A 183 1.96 -0.85 -4.58
C HIS A 183 2.51 -1.42 -5.90
N ILE A 184 3.44 -0.70 -6.52
CA ILE A 184 4.21 -1.19 -7.66
C ILE A 184 5.13 -2.32 -7.20
N ARG A 185 5.28 -3.35 -8.04
CA ARG A 185 6.20 -4.47 -7.80
C ARG A 185 7.00 -4.80 -9.04
N MET A 186 8.30 -5.02 -8.85
CA MET A 186 9.16 -5.60 -9.87
C MET A 186 8.93 -7.12 -9.88
N THR A 187 8.85 -7.71 -11.06
CA THR A 187 8.75 -9.16 -11.23
C THR A 187 10.13 -9.81 -11.28
N LYS A 188 10.19 -11.12 -11.11
CA LYS A 188 11.44 -11.89 -11.30
C LYS A 188 12.05 -11.72 -12.71
N ALA A 189 11.24 -11.37 -13.69
CA ALA A 189 11.70 -11.07 -15.05
C ALA A 189 12.28 -9.65 -15.21
N GLY A 190 12.24 -8.82 -14.15
CA GLY A 190 12.72 -7.44 -14.18
C GLY A 190 11.74 -6.46 -14.83
N THR A 191 10.47 -6.82 -14.94
CA THR A 191 9.37 -5.95 -15.40
C THR A 191 8.64 -5.33 -14.20
N LEU A 192 7.79 -4.34 -14.43
CA LEU A 192 7.06 -3.62 -13.39
C LEU A 192 5.56 -3.93 -13.49
N LEU A 193 4.97 -4.49 -12.42
CA LEU A 193 3.51 -4.56 -12.27
C LEU A 193 3.05 -3.29 -11.55
N VAL A 194 2.16 -2.53 -12.20
CA VAL A 194 1.69 -1.23 -11.73
C VAL A 194 0.17 -1.24 -11.58
N PRO A 195 -0.36 -1.19 -10.36
CA PRO A 195 -1.79 -0.99 -10.11
C PRO A 195 -2.19 0.47 -10.42
N HIS A 196 -2.99 0.67 -11.45
CA HIS A 196 -3.63 1.94 -11.80
C HIS A 196 -4.95 2.06 -11.04
N MET A 197 -4.93 2.59 -9.82
CA MET A 197 -6.05 2.52 -8.88
C MET A 197 -7.35 3.09 -9.45
N SER A 198 -7.38 4.36 -9.84
CA SER A 198 -8.59 5.00 -10.35
C SER A 198 -8.90 4.66 -11.81
N GLU A 199 -7.92 4.23 -12.60
CA GLU A 199 -8.15 3.73 -13.96
C GLU A 199 -8.71 2.30 -13.99
N GLY A 200 -8.66 1.58 -12.87
CA GLY A 200 -9.27 0.26 -12.74
C GLY A 200 -8.58 -0.83 -13.55
N LYS A 201 -7.25 -0.85 -13.54
CA LYS A 201 -6.43 -1.84 -14.26
C LYS A 201 -5.10 -2.11 -13.56
N VAL A 202 -4.52 -3.27 -13.82
CA VAL A 202 -3.10 -3.55 -13.56
C VAL A 202 -2.40 -3.62 -14.91
N VAL A 203 -1.23 -2.99 -15.01
CA VAL A 203 -0.42 -2.97 -16.24
C VAL A 203 0.99 -3.43 -15.91
N GLU A 204 1.53 -4.28 -16.77
CA GLU A 204 2.94 -4.69 -16.73
C GLU A 204 3.72 -3.88 -17.78
N TYR A 205 4.82 -3.28 -17.33
CA TYR A 205 5.73 -2.49 -18.17
C TYR A 205 7.13 -3.11 -18.15
N ASP A 206 7.85 -2.98 -19.27
CA ASP A 206 9.31 -3.11 -19.21
C ASP A 206 9.96 -1.85 -18.59
N LEU A 207 11.28 -1.89 -18.38
CA LEU A 207 12.00 -0.76 -17.79
C LEU A 207 12.19 0.44 -18.75
N ASP A 208 11.70 0.35 -19.97
CA ASP A 208 11.66 1.45 -20.95
C ASP A 208 10.24 2.04 -21.07
N GLY A 209 9.30 1.57 -20.21
CA GLY A 209 7.92 2.07 -20.14
C GLY A 209 6.98 1.49 -21.21
N LYS A 210 7.39 0.44 -21.92
CA LYS A 210 6.54 -0.25 -22.89
C LYS A 210 5.59 -1.19 -22.17
N VAL A 211 4.30 -1.13 -22.52
CA VAL A 211 3.29 -2.06 -22.01
C VAL A 211 3.52 -3.47 -22.56
N LEU A 212 3.61 -4.45 -21.68
CA LEU A 212 3.76 -5.86 -22.00
C LEU A 212 2.46 -6.64 -21.79
N TRP A 213 1.68 -6.30 -20.77
CA TRP A 213 0.44 -6.96 -20.41
C TRP A 213 -0.48 -6.00 -19.64
N SER A 214 -1.78 -6.25 -19.67
CA SER A 214 -2.75 -5.48 -18.88
C SER A 214 -4.00 -6.32 -18.59
N VAL A 215 -4.61 -6.08 -17.42
CA VAL A 215 -5.89 -6.68 -17.03
C VAL A 215 -6.78 -5.65 -16.33
N ALA A 216 -8.09 -5.71 -16.56
CA ALA A 216 -9.05 -4.91 -15.82
C ALA A 216 -9.13 -5.38 -14.36
N ALA A 217 -9.01 -4.41 -13.43
CA ALA A 217 -9.02 -4.67 -12.00
C ALA A 217 -9.58 -3.45 -11.28
N LYS A 218 -10.74 -3.58 -10.67
CA LYS A 218 -11.40 -2.45 -10.01
C LYS A 218 -10.67 -2.06 -8.73
N SER A 219 -10.26 -0.77 -8.62
CA SER A 219 -9.54 -0.23 -7.46
C SER A 219 -8.34 -1.09 -7.03
N PRO A 220 -7.41 -1.49 -7.93
CA PRO A 220 -6.29 -2.33 -7.55
C PRO A 220 -5.34 -1.55 -6.65
N TRP A 221 -4.92 -2.18 -5.55
CA TRP A 221 -3.95 -1.60 -4.61
C TRP A 221 -2.57 -2.25 -4.77
N GLN A 222 -2.53 -3.58 -4.85
CA GLN A 222 -1.31 -4.34 -5.04
C GLN A 222 -1.49 -5.34 -6.18
N ALA A 223 -0.40 -5.63 -6.90
CA ALA A 223 -0.33 -6.73 -7.84
C ALA A 223 1.03 -7.42 -7.76
N ILE A 224 1.03 -8.75 -7.66
CA ILE A 224 2.22 -9.58 -7.54
C ILE A 224 2.18 -10.68 -8.61
N ARG A 225 3.29 -10.89 -9.34
CA ARG A 225 3.45 -12.03 -10.24
C ARG A 225 3.85 -13.27 -9.45
N LEU A 226 3.03 -14.30 -9.49
CA LEU A 226 3.28 -15.59 -8.86
C LEU A 226 4.19 -16.47 -9.70
N ASP A 227 4.81 -17.48 -9.07
CA ASP A 227 5.74 -18.40 -9.74
C ASP A 227 5.10 -19.27 -10.83
N ASN A 228 3.80 -19.53 -10.74
CA ASN A 228 3.02 -20.21 -11.77
C ASN A 228 2.67 -19.32 -12.99
N GLY A 229 3.06 -18.04 -12.97
CA GLY A 229 2.78 -17.05 -14.00
C GLY A 229 1.46 -16.28 -13.81
N ASP A 230 0.62 -16.63 -12.84
CA ASP A 230 -0.59 -15.91 -12.51
C ASP A 230 -0.26 -14.59 -11.79
N THR A 231 -1.22 -13.69 -11.71
CA THR A 231 -1.07 -12.41 -11.00
C THR A 231 -2.09 -12.35 -9.87
N LEU A 232 -1.59 -12.20 -8.65
CA LEU A 232 -2.42 -11.93 -7.48
C LEU A 232 -2.64 -10.42 -7.38
N ILE A 233 -3.90 -10.00 -7.22
CA ILE A 233 -4.32 -8.60 -7.18
C ILE A 233 -5.15 -8.38 -5.91
N ALA A 234 -4.75 -7.41 -5.10
CA ALA A 234 -5.56 -6.87 -4.01
C ALA A 234 -6.36 -5.67 -4.51
N GLY A 235 -7.68 -5.70 -4.28
CA GLY A 235 -8.60 -4.66 -4.73
C GLY A 235 -9.20 -3.90 -3.55
N ASP A 236 -8.59 -2.78 -3.18
CA ASP A 236 -8.89 -1.92 -2.03
C ASP A 236 -10.39 -1.74 -1.75
N ALA A 237 -11.00 -0.66 -2.20
CA ALA A 237 -12.40 -0.34 -1.94
C ALA A 237 -13.39 -1.36 -2.55
N SER A 238 -12.95 -2.20 -3.46
CA SER A 238 -13.74 -3.28 -4.05
C SER A 238 -13.68 -4.58 -3.24
N ARG A 239 -12.79 -4.65 -2.24
CA ARG A 239 -12.70 -5.71 -1.22
C ARG A 239 -12.59 -7.12 -1.79
N TYR A 240 -11.61 -7.32 -2.66
CA TYR A 240 -11.28 -8.64 -3.18
C TYR A 240 -9.77 -8.89 -3.13
N ALA A 241 -9.38 -10.14 -2.95
CA ALA A 241 -8.10 -10.68 -3.37
C ALA A 241 -8.37 -11.64 -4.53
N ARG A 242 -7.74 -11.41 -5.68
CA ARG A 242 -8.03 -12.15 -6.92
C ARG A 242 -6.74 -12.63 -7.58
N GLU A 243 -6.75 -13.85 -8.05
CA GLU A 243 -5.71 -14.41 -8.89
C GLU A 243 -6.22 -14.53 -10.33
N VAL A 244 -5.45 -13.98 -11.27
CA VAL A 244 -5.77 -14.05 -12.70
C VAL A 244 -4.63 -14.73 -13.45
N ASN A 245 -4.97 -15.59 -14.42
CA ASN A 245 -3.98 -16.23 -15.26
C ASN A 245 -3.38 -15.24 -16.29
N PRO A 246 -2.34 -15.62 -17.06
CA PRO A 246 -1.73 -14.74 -18.06
C PRO A 246 -2.70 -14.23 -19.15
N LYS A 247 -3.85 -14.89 -19.35
CA LYS A 247 -4.90 -14.43 -20.27
C LYS A 247 -5.83 -13.39 -19.64
N GLY A 248 -5.69 -13.11 -18.33
CA GLY A 248 -6.56 -12.20 -17.58
C GLY A 248 -7.85 -12.86 -17.05
N GLU A 249 -7.96 -14.19 -17.12
CA GLU A 249 -9.11 -14.93 -16.58
C GLU A 249 -8.94 -15.15 -15.07
N THR A 250 -9.98 -14.89 -14.28
CA THR A 250 -9.97 -15.14 -12.84
C THR A 250 -9.93 -16.64 -12.56
N VAL A 251 -8.91 -17.10 -11.83
CA VAL A 251 -8.74 -18.50 -11.43
C VAL A 251 -9.04 -18.72 -9.95
N TRP A 252 -8.92 -17.68 -9.13
CA TRP A 252 -9.29 -17.67 -7.72
C TRP A 252 -9.71 -16.26 -7.30
N GLU A 253 -10.66 -16.15 -6.37
CA GLU A 253 -11.08 -14.86 -5.82
C GLU A 253 -11.62 -15.03 -4.41
N PHE A 254 -11.27 -14.13 -3.50
CA PHE A 254 -11.78 -14.03 -2.13
C PHE A 254 -12.45 -12.68 -1.94
N THR A 255 -13.66 -12.69 -1.38
CA THR A 255 -14.52 -11.50 -1.22
C THR A 255 -15.29 -11.55 0.09
N GLN A 256 -16.09 -10.50 0.37
CA GLN A 256 -17.00 -10.48 1.51
C GLN A 256 -17.95 -11.69 1.54
N ALA A 257 -18.33 -12.25 0.39
CA ALA A 257 -19.22 -13.41 0.33
C ALA A 257 -18.59 -14.68 0.93
N ASP A 258 -17.27 -14.78 0.91
CA ASP A 258 -16.53 -15.93 1.44
C ASP A 258 -16.33 -15.85 2.96
N VAL A 259 -16.62 -14.68 3.58
CA VAL A 259 -16.42 -14.39 5.01
C VAL A 259 -17.63 -13.70 5.63
N SER A 260 -18.81 -14.30 5.45
CA SER A 260 -20.09 -13.74 5.92
C SER A 260 -20.12 -13.43 7.42
N ASP A 261 -19.32 -14.15 8.22
CA ASP A 261 -19.26 -13.99 9.68
C ASP A 261 -18.33 -12.86 10.12
N TYR A 262 -17.61 -12.24 9.17
CA TYR A 262 -16.66 -11.17 9.44
C TYR A 262 -17.00 -9.93 8.61
N ARG A 263 -16.70 -8.76 9.14
CA ARG A 263 -16.65 -7.55 8.35
C ARG A 263 -15.31 -7.48 7.64
N LEU A 264 -15.33 -7.58 6.31
CA LEU A 264 -14.14 -7.36 5.49
C LEU A 264 -13.98 -5.86 5.23
N GLY A 265 -12.83 -5.32 5.60
CA GLY A 265 -12.40 -3.96 5.25
C GLY A 265 -11.89 -3.89 3.81
N ASN A 266 -11.23 -2.78 3.46
CA ASN A 266 -10.54 -2.66 2.19
C ASN A 266 -9.36 -3.65 2.15
N ILE A 267 -9.17 -4.34 1.03
CA ILE A 267 -8.04 -5.26 0.86
C ILE A 267 -6.91 -4.51 0.16
N GLN A 268 -5.89 -4.12 0.93
CA GLN A 268 -4.76 -3.37 0.40
C GLN A 268 -3.60 -4.27 -0.02
N THR A 269 -3.32 -5.33 0.75
CA THR A 269 -2.30 -6.30 0.38
C THR A 269 -2.82 -7.73 0.46
N ALA A 270 -2.28 -8.58 -0.40
CA ALA A 270 -2.48 -10.01 -0.39
C ALA A 270 -1.22 -10.71 -0.90
N ASP A 271 -0.77 -11.75 -0.16
CA ASP A 271 0.42 -12.52 -0.50
C ASP A 271 0.14 -14.01 -0.43
N ARG A 272 0.74 -14.79 -1.35
CA ARG A 272 0.65 -16.25 -1.32
C ARG A 272 1.80 -16.82 -0.50
N LEU A 273 1.47 -17.64 0.49
CA LEU A 273 2.43 -18.37 1.31
C LEU A 273 2.93 -19.63 0.61
N GLU A 274 4.06 -20.18 1.09
CA GLU A 274 4.63 -21.41 0.55
C GLU A 274 3.69 -22.63 0.67
N ASN A 275 2.90 -22.69 1.75
CA ASN A 275 1.90 -23.74 1.96
C ASN A 275 0.66 -23.60 1.05
N GLY A 276 0.61 -22.58 0.19
CA GLY A 276 -0.49 -22.26 -0.71
C GLY A 276 -1.60 -21.41 -0.11
N ASN A 277 -1.55 -21.09 1.19
CA ASN A 277 -2.49 -20.17 1.81
C ASN A 277 -2.25 -18.73 1.33
N MET A 278 -3.22 -17.87 1.55
CA MET A 278 -3.15 -16.43 1.28
C MET A 278 -3.18 -15.65 2.59
N ILE A 279 -2.25 -14.72 2.74
CA ILE A 279 -2.35 -13.64 3.74
C ILE A 279 -3.06 -12.47 3.09
N ILE A 280 -4.07 -11.92 3.75
CA ILE A 280 -4.91 -10.83 3.23
C ILE A 280 -5.09 -9.79 4.32
N THR A 281 -4.70 -8.54 4.07
CA THR A 281 -5.00 -7.42 4.98
C THR A 281 -6.44 -6.96 4.80
N SER A 282 -7.02 -6.43 5.88
CA SER A 282 -8.39 -5.91 5.93
C SER A 282 -8.38 -4.54 6.61
N TRP A 283 -8.11 -3.50 5.85
CA TRP A 283 -8.02 -2.13 6.31
C TRP A 283 -9.39 -1.54 6.61
N ILE A 284 -9.56 -0.91 7.78
CA ILE A 284 -10.87 -0.46 8.26
C ILE A 284 -10.96 1.05 8.48
N ALA A 285 -9.86 1.80 8.39
CA ALA A 285 -9.85 3.22 8.74
C ALA A 285 -10.70 4.12 7.83
N GLY A 286 -11.27 3.59 6.74
CA GLY A 286 -12.35 4.24 5.99
C GLY A 286 -13.68 4.35 6.75
N ASP A 287 -13.87 3.61 7.88
CA ASP A 287 -14.97 3.79 8.80
C ASP A 287 -14.63 4.91 9.80
N ASN A 288 -15.34 6.03 9.72
CA ASN A 288 -15.12 7.17 10.59
C ASN A 288 -15.55 6.92 12.05
N ASP A 289 -16.36 5.90 12.31
CA ASP A 289 -16.72 5.48 13.67
C ASP A 289 -15.72 4.46 14.20
N THR A 290 -14.68 4.95 14.84
CA THR A 290 -13.61 4.12 15.40
C THR A 290 -14.06 3.17 16.51
N SER A 291 -15.27 3.34 17.06
CA SER A 291 -15.84 2.41 18.05
C SER A 291 -16.15 1.03 17.47
N HIS A 292 -16.31 0.95 16.16
CA HIS A 292 -16.54 -0.31 15.44
C HIS A 292 -15.25 -1.11 15.18
N TRP A 293 -14.08 -0.45 15.20
CA TRP A 293 -12.82 -1.06 14.80
C TRP A 293 -12.42 -2.28 15.63
N PRO A 294 -12.55 -2.27 16.98
CA PRO A 294 -12.20 -3.42 17.81
C PRO A 294 -13.00 -4.71 17.50
N GLY A 295 -14.13 -4.59 16.82
CA GLY A 295 -14.92 -5.73 16.37
C GLY A 295 -14.51 -6.29 15.00
N THR A 296 -13.38 -5.83 14.42
CA THR A 296 -12.95 -6.23 13.09
C THR A 296 -11.67 -7.06 13.13
N VAL A 297 -11.43 -7.80 12.04
CA VAL A 297 -10.19 -8.55 11.80
C VAL A 297 -9.31 -7.71 10.88
N GLN A 298 -8.04 -7.58 11.22
CA GLN A 298 -7.05 -6.81 10.50
C GLN A 298 -6.34 -7.62 9.43
N VAL A 299 -6.14 -8.93 9.68
CA VAL A 299 -5.45 -9.84 8.75
C VAL A 299 -6.12 -11.19 8.78
N PHE A 300 -6.27 -11.80 7.60
CA PHE A 300 -6.74 -13.17 7.43
C PHE A 300 -5.65 -14.03 6.80
N GLU A 301 -5.47 -15.26 7.28
CA GLU A 301 -4.86 -16.33 6.53
C GLU A 301 -5.96 -17.28 6.07
N VAL A 302 -6.04 -17.51 4.76
CA VAL A 302 -7.07 -18.35 4.14
C VAL A 302 -6.45 -19.44 3.28
N THR A 303 -7.02 -20.64 3.31
CA THR A 303 -6.60 -21.73 2.43
C THR A 303 -7.04 -21.46 0.97
N PRO A 304 -6.51 -22.21 -0.02
CA PRO A 304 -7.02 -22.16 -1.40
C PRO A 304 -8.54 -22.40 -1.50
N GLU A 305 -9.12 -23.21 -0.60
CA GLU A 305 -10.57 -23.47 -0.50
C GLU A 305 -11.31 -22.37 0.27
N LYS A 306 -10.63 -21.26 0.60
CA LYS A 306 -11.17 -20.07 1.29
C LYS A 306 -11.58 -20.30 2.75
N LYS A 307 -11.05 -21.35 3.38
CA LYS A 307 -11.21 -21.55 4.81
C LYS A 307 -10.27 -20.63 5.57
N ILE A 308 -10.78 -19.83 6.52
CA ILE A 308 -9.96 -19.03 7.41
C ILE A 308 -9.29 -19.95 8.43
N VAL A 309 -7.95 -19.92 8.47
CA VAL A 309 -7.12 -20.69 9.41
C VAL A 309 -6.46 -19.80 10.46
N TRP A 310 -6.32 -18.52 10.18
CA TRP A 310 -5.91 -17.50 11.14
C TRP A 310 -6.64 -16.19 10.87
N ALA A 311 -7.05 -15.51 11.94
CA ALA A 311 -7.64 -14.19 11.90
C ALA A 311 -7.02 -13.34 13.02
N LEU A 312 -6.31 -12.27 12.63
CA LEU A 312 -5.70 -11.32 13.55
C LEU A 312 -6.69 -10.20 13.88
N SER A 313 -7.04 -10.07 15.16
CA SER A 313 -7.72 -8.91 15.72
C SER A 313 -6.92 -8.41 16.92
N SER A 314 -6.16 -7.35 16.75
CA SER A 314 -5.18 -6.84 17.71
C SER A 314 -5.34 -5.34 17.93
N TRP A 315 -6.44 -4.98 18.64
CA TRP A 315 -6.88 -3.60 18.85
C TRP A 315 -6.59 -3.06 20.26
N LYS A 316 -5.94 -3.85 21.12
CA LYS A 316 -5.71 -3.46 22.52
C LYS A 316 -4.32 -3.85 23.02
N ASP A 317 -3.98 -5.11 22.99
CA ASP A 317 -2.71 -5.63 23.52
C ASP A 317 -2.16 -6.76 22.63
N PRO A 318 -1.26 -6.42 21.70
CA PRO A 318 -0.88 -5.06 21.29
C PRO A 318 -1.97 -4.35 20.47
N ASP A 319 -2.03 -3.02 20.55
CA ASP A 319 -2.85 -2.21 19.65
C ASP A 319 -2.04 -1.83 18.39
N LEU A 320 -2.26 -2.57 17.30
CA LEU A 320 -1.51 -2.42 16.06
C LEU A 320 -2.12 -1.41 15.09
N GLY A 321 -3.36 -0.98 15.32
CA GLY A 321 -4.07 -0.10 14.40
C GLY A 321 -4.58 -0.80 13.13
N PRO A 322 -5.11 -0.04 12.14
CA PRO A 322 -5.58 -0.59 10.86
C PRO A 322 -4.44 -1.20 10.04
N ALA A 323 -4.68 -2.36 9.40
CA ALA A 323 -3.67 -3.08 8.61
C ALA A 323 -3.57 -2.53 7.19
N THR A 324 -2.42 -2.02 6.81
CA THR A 324 -2.09 -1.68 5.43
C THR A 324 -1.22 -2.75 4.78
N SER A 325 -0.13 -3.11 5.44
CA SER A 325 0.75 -4.17 4.99
C SER A 325 1.21 -5.07 6.14
N ILE A 326 1.52 -6.31 5.80
CA ILE A 326 2.09 -7.29 6.72
C ILE A 326 3.12 -8.13 5.97
N GLN A 327 4.25 -8.42 6.64
CA GLN A 327 5.25 -9.38 6.18
C GLN A 327 5.41 -10.47 7.24
N LEU A 328 5.14 -11.72 6.91
CA LEU A 328 5.40 -12.84 7.82
C LEU A 328 6.90 -13.14 7.84
N LEU A 329 7.48 -13.22 9.04
CA LEU A 329 8.93 -13.37 9.25
C LEU A 329 9.38 -14.84 9.45
N ASP A 330 8.45 -15.78 9.39
CA ASP A 330 8.67 -17.24 9.45
C ASP A 330 8.47 -17.91 8.09
N GLN A 331 8.16 -17.13 7.04
CA GLN A 331 8.07 -17.68 5.70
C GLN A 331 9.46 -17.79 5.04
N PRO A 332 9.69 -18.83 4.25
CA PRO A 332 10.91 -18.95 3.48
C PRO A 332 10.94 -17.86 2.38
N GLY A 333 12.15 -17.50 2.00
CA GLY A 333 12.41 -16.45 1.01
C GLY A 333 13.46 -15.48 1.53
N ASN A 334 13.89 -14.61 0.66
CA ASN A 334 14.81 -13.53 0.99
C ASN A 334 14.19 -12.20 0.57
N PRO A 335 13.82 -11.33 1.52
CA PRO A 335 13.17 -10.05 1.21
C PRO A 335 14.05 -9.10 0.41
N ASP A 336 15.35 -9.36 0.32
CA ASP A 336 16.27 -8.58 -0.52
C ASP A 336 16.19 -8.98 -2.00
N ILE A 337 15.54 -10.10 -2.32
CA ILE A 337 15.48 -10.65 -3.68
C ILE A 337 14.09 -10.45 -4.25
N VAL A 338 14.02 -9.71 -5.36
CA VAL A 338 12.78 -9.47 -6.09
C VAL A 338 12.01 -10.75 -6.38
N GLY A 339 10.73 -10.77 -6.01
CA GLY A 339 9.83 -11.92 -6.14
C GLY A 339 10.03 -13.01 -5.08
N GLN A 340 10.77 -12.72 -4.00
CA GLN A 340 10.88 -13.56 -2.81
C GLN A 340 10.46 -12.82 -1.53
N GLU A 341 9.94 -11.61 -1.65
CA GLU A 341 9.31 -10.85 -0.59
C GLU A 341 8.05 -11.60 -0.11
N ARG A 342 7.90 -11.77 1.20
CA ARG A 342 6.74 -12.45 1.80
C ARG A 342 6.45 -11.93 3.19
#